data_3ead1649e2a5f36b9fb2a213025fb1e7
#
_entry.id   3ead1649e2a5f36b9fb2a213025fb1e7
#
_cell.length_a   1.000
_cell.length_b   1.000
_cell.length_c   1.000
_cell.angle_alpha   90.00
_cell.angle_beta   90.00
_cell.angle_gamma   90.00
#
_symmetry.space_group_name_H-M   'P 1'
#
loop_
_entity.id
_entity.type
_entity.pdbx_description
1 polymer ?
#
loop_
_entity_poly.entity_id
_entity_poly.type
_entity_poly.pdbx_seq_one_letter_code
_entity_poly.pdbx_strand_id
1 'polypeptide(L)'
;MIGQIRGTLIGRQAPEILVDVGGIGYEVQVPVTTLYQLPELGQPVSLLTHFIVREDAQQLYGFSEAADRRLFRELIKVSGVGPRLALTLLSGMDAADFARCLQLSLIHI
;
A
#
# COMPACT_ATOMS: atom_id res chain seq x y z
N MET A 1 -10.23 5.48 -11.19
CA MET A 1 -9.66 4.62 -10.15
C MET A 1 -8.38 3.97 -10.65
N ILE A 2 -7.33 3.93 -9.84
CA ILE A 2 -6.04 3.35 -10.23
C ILE A 2 -5.87 2.02 -9.49
N GLY A 3 -5.93 0.89 -10.20
CA GLY A 3 -5.85 -0.44 -9.60
C GLY A 3 -4.47 -1.08 -9.70
N GLN A 4 -3.63 -0.60 -10.59
CA GLN A 4 -2.28 -1.13 -10.79
C GLN A 4 -1.44 -0.10 -11.51
N ILE A 5 -0.15 -0.02 -11.18
CA ILE A 5 0.80 0.77 -11.95
C ILE A 5 2.00 -0.09 -12.32
N ARG A 6 2.54 0.17 -13.50
CA ARG A 6 3.79 -0.42 -13.98
C ARG A 6 4.67 0.68 -14.54
N GLY A 7 5.91 0.71 -14.14
CA GLY A 7 6.84 1.73 -14.61
C GLY A 7 8.23 1.47 -14.09
N THR A 8 9.01 2.53 -13.99
CA THR A 8 10.41 2.47 -13.55
C THR A 8 10.51 3.10 -12.16
N LEU A 9 11.14 2.40 -11.24
CA LEU A 9 11.39 2.92 -9.89
C LEU A 9 12.50 3.96 -9.96
N ILE A 10 12.16 5.24 -9.71
CA ILE A 10 13.12 6.34 -9.83
C ILE A 10 13.41 7.04 -8.50
N GLY A 11 12.65 6.76 -7.47
CA GLY A 11 12.88 7.34 -6.15
C GLY A 11 12.45 6.40 -5.05
N ARG A 12 13.14 6.45 -3.92
CA ARG A 12 12.84 5.61 -2.77
C ARG A 12 13.16 6.36 -1.49
N GLN A 13 12.12 6.79 -0.81
CA GLN A 13 12.23 7.50 0.46
C GLN A 13 11.12 6.99 1.37
N ALA A 14 11.44 5.96 2.15
CA ALA A 14 10.45 5.25 2.96
C ALA A 14 9.58 6.20 3.79
N PRO A 15 8.27 6.00 3.85
CA PRO A 15 7.48 4.90 3.28
C PRO A 15 6.99 5.13 1.84
N GLU A 16 7.55 6.11 1.16
CA GLU A 16 7.11 6.53 -0.16
C GLU A 16 8.12 6.17 -1.22
N ILE A 17 7.63 5.83 -2.40
CA ILE A 17 8.45 5.60 -3.58
C ILE A 17 7.94 6.46 -4.73
N LEU A 18 8.79 6.68 -5.71
CA LEU A 18 8.43 7.41 -6.93
C LEU A 18 8.57 6.48 -8.12
N VAL A 19 7.48 6.32 -8.87
CA VAL A 19 7.42 5.44 -10.03
C VAL A 19 7.16 6.27 -11.28
N ASP A 20 8.04 6.19 -12.25
CA ASP A 20 7.88 6.88 -13.52
C ASP A 20 7.08 6.00 -14.48
N VAL A 21 5.93 6.50 -14.91
CA VAL A 21 5.05 5.82 -15.87
C VAL A 21 4.82 6.76 -17.03
N GLY A 22 5.53 6.52 -18.12
CA GLY A 22 5.39 7.33 -19.33
C GLY A 22 5.73 8.80 -19.17
N GLY A 23 6.66 9.12 -18.27
CA GLY A 23 7.04 10.50 -17.99
C GLY A 23 6.31 11.15 -16.82
N ILE A 24 5.31 10.47 -16.25
CA ILE A 24 4.60 10.94 -15.07
C ILE A 24 5.16 10.24 -13.85
N GLY A 25 5.58 11.00 -12.83
CA GLY A 25 6.07 10.45 -11.58
C GLY A 25 4.94 10.29 -10.57
N TYR A 26 4.62 9.06 -10.22
CA TYR A 26 3.62 8.76 -9.22
C TYR A 26 4.28 8.56 -7.85
N GLU A 27 3.82 9.31 -6.87
CA GLU A 27 4.24 9.11 -5.49
C GLU A 27 3.33 8.06 -4.86
N VAL A 28 3.91 6.93 -4.46
CA VAL A 28 3.17 5.78 -3.96
C VAL A 28 3.66 5.45 -2.56
N GLN A 29 2.75 5.36 -1.61
CA GLN A 29 3.09 4.93 -0.25
C GLN A 29 2.97 3.42 -0.17
N VAL A 30 3.99 2.77 0.37
CA VAL A 30 4.06 1.31 0.42
C VAL A 30 4.41 0.84 1.83
N PRO A 31 3.94 -0.35 2.24
CA PRO A 31 4.36 -0.92 3.51
C PRO A 31 5.82 -1.38 3.45
N VAL A 32 6.44 -1.54 4.61
CA VAL A 32 7.84 -1.96 4.71
C VAL A 32 8.06 -3.31 4.02
N THR A 33 7.10 -4.22 4.11
CA THR A 33 7.17 -5.52 3.43
C THR A 33 7.31 -5.37 1.93
N THR A 34 6.61 -4.41 1.33
CA THR A 34 6.73 -4.13 -0.10
C THR A 34 8.07 -3.46 -0.42
N LEU A 35 8.54 -2.57 0.46
CA LEU A 35 9.84 -1.91 0.29
C LEU A 35 10.98 -2.91 0.14
N TYR A 36 10.98 -3.98 0.93
CA TYR A 36 12.02 -5.01 0.87
C TYR A 36 11.97 -5.83 -0.42
N GLN A 37 10.84 -5.86 -1.10
CA GLN A 37 10.65 -6.61 -2.34
C GLN A 37 10.88 -5.77 -3.59
N LEU A 38 11.14 -4.48 -3.42
CA LEU A 38 11.36 -3.59 -4.56
C LEU A 38 12.68 -3.84 -5.25
N PRO A 39 12.75 -3.66 -6.58
CA PRO A 39 14.01 -3.72 -7.30
C PRO A 39 14.88 -2.49 -7.01
N GLU A 40 16.07 -2.48 -7.57
CA GLU A 40 16.95 -1.32 -7.49
C GLU A 40 16.38 -0.15 -8.30
N LEU A 41 16.82 1.07 -7.97
CA LEU A 41 16.44 2.27 -8.72
C LEU A 41 16.81 2.10 -10.20
N GLY A 42 15.92 2.52 -11.07
CA GLY A 42 16.09 2.40 -12.52
C GLY A 42 15.55 1.11 -13.10
N GLN A 43 15.05 0.19 -12.28
CA GLN A 43 14.50 -1.08 -12.74
C GLN A 43 12.98 -1.02 -12.85
N PRO A 44 12.39 -1.85 -13.73
CA PRO A 44 10.94 -1.89 -13.85
C PRO A 44 10.27 -2.43 -12.59
N VAL A 45 9.14 -1.84 -12.23
CA VAL A 45 8.36 -2.22 -11.06
C VAL A 45 6.87 -2.30 -11.41
N SER A 46 6.17 -3.25 -10.80
CA SER A 46 4.72 -3.40 -10.95
C SER A 46 4.11 -3.52 -9.57
N LEU A 47 3.11 -2.70 -9.30
CA LEU A 47 2.45 -2.66 -7.99
C LEU A 47 0.94 -2.69 -8.17
N LEU A 48 0.28 -3.40 -7.28
CA LEU A 48 -1.17 -3.32 -7.12
C LEU A 48 -1.46 -2.11 -6.23
N THR A 49 -2.45 -1.32 -6.59
CA THR A 49 -2.66 -0.04 -5.94
C THR A 49 -4.06 0.12 -5.37
N HIS A 50 -4.16 0.99 -4.39
CA HIS A 50 -5.42 1.48 -3.84
C HIS A 50 -5.36 3.00 -3.83
N PHE A 51 -6.29 3.65 -4.54
CA PHE A 51 -6.32 5.09 -4.70
C PHE A 51 -7.40 5.70 -3.83
N ILE A 52 -7.01 6.65 -2.98
CA ILE A 52 -7.93 7.34 -2.08
C ILE A 52 -8.02 8.80 -2.51
N VAL A 53 -9.24 9.25 -2.78
CA VAL A 53 -9.53 10.63 -3.14
C VAL A 53 -10.35 11.26 -2.03
N ARG A 54 -9.83 12.37 -1.48
CA ARG A 54 -10.53 13.18 -0.49
C ARG A 54 -10.62 14.62 -1.01
N GLU A 55 -11.42 15.46 -0.35
CA GLU A 55 -11.58 16.86 -0.78
C GLU A 55 -10.25 17.61 -0.84
N ASP A 56 -9.35 17.33 0.11
CA ASP A 56 -8.10 18.05 0.28
C ASP A 56 -6.86 17.27 -0.18
N ALA A 57 -7.01 16.00 -0.58
CA ALA A 57 -5.85 15.19 -0.93
C ALA A 57 -6.22 13.99 -1.80
N GLN A 58 -5.25 13.56 -2.61
CA GLN A 58 -5.30 12.31 -3.35
C GLN A 58 -4.07 11.51 -2.95
N GLN A 59 -4.28 10.25 -2.55
CA GLN A 59 -3.20 9.39 -2.06
C GLN A 59 -3.24 8.04 -2.77
N LEU A 60 -2.07 7.58 -3.18
CA LEU A 60 -1.90 6.31 -3.86
C LEU A 60 -1.07 5.37 -2.98
N TYR A 61 -1.63 4.21 -2.69
CA TYR A 61 -0.97 3.17 -1.88
C TYR A 61 -0.66 1.98 -2.76
N GLY A 62 0.54 1.42 -2.62
CA GLY A 62 1.01 0.33 -3.48
C GLY A 62 1.42 -0.90 -2.70
N PHE A 63 1.20 -2.07 -3.28
CA PHE A 63 1.48 -3.36 -2.67
C PHE A 63 2.06 -4.30 -3.71
N SER A 64 3.01 -5.12 -3.30
CA SER A 64 3.60 -6.13 -4.19
C SER A 64 2.70 -7.34 -4.38
N GLU A 65 1.83 -7.63 -3.43
CA GLU A 65 0.96 -8.80 -3.45
C GLU A 65 -0.52 -8.42 -3.30
N ALA A 66 -1.39 -9.18 -3.98
CA ALA A 66 -2.83 -8.96 -3.92
C ALA A 66 -3.39 -9.16 -2.51
N ALA A 67 -2.82 -10.09 -1.75
CA ALA A 67 -3.25 -10.34 -0.38
C ALA A 67 -3.05 -9.12 0.51
N ASP A 68 -1.92 -8.42 0.35
CA ASP A 68 -1.62 -7.22 1.13
C ASP A 68 -2.59 -6.10 0.80
N ARG A 69 -2.92 -5.91 -0.48
CA ARG A 69 -3.90 -4.91 -0.89
C ARG A 69 -5.28 -5.22 -0.33
N ARG A 70 -5.67 -6.49 -0.33
CA ARG A 70 -6.95 -6.91 0.21
C ARG A 70 -7.03 -6.63 1.71
N LEU A 71 -5.99 -6.94 2.46
CA LEU A 71 -5.91 -6.67 3.89
C LEU A 71 -5.97 -5.17 4.18
N PHE A 72 -5.26 -4.37 3.40
CA PHE A 72 -5.31 -2.92 3.53
C PHE A 72 -6.73 -2.40 3.37
N ARG A 73 -7.44 -2.86 2.33
CA ARG A 73 -8.82 -2.46 2.07
C ARG A 73 -9.76 -2.86 3.20
N GLU A 74 -9.54 -4.02 3.81
CA GLU A 74 -10.35 -4.45 4.95
C GLU A 74 -10.02 -3.63 6.20
N LEU A 75 -8.76 -3.32 6.44
CA LEU A 75 -8.34 -2.54 7.60
C LEU A 75 -8.92 -1.13 7.59
N ILE A 76 -8.93 -0.46 6.46
CA ILE A 76 -9.44 0.91 6.38
C ILE A 76 -10.96 0.98 6.55
N LYS A 77 -11.67 -0.12 6.46
CA LYS A 77 -13.10 -0.20 6.77
C LYS A 77 -13.37 -0.24 8.26
N VAL A 78 -12.37 -0.59 9.07
CA VAL A 78 -12.52 -0.68 10.52
C VAL A 78 -12.57 0.74 11.10
N SER A 79 -13.54 0.99 11.98
CA SER A 79 -13.70 2.28 12.62
C SER A 79 -12.43 2.65 13.40
N GLY A 80 -11.93 3.86 13.18
CA GLY A 80 -10.72 4.35 13.83
C GLY A 80 -9.43 3.97 13.16
N VAL A 81 -9.47 3.18 12.07
CA VAL A 81 -8.26 2.82 11.33
C VAL A 81 -8.21 3.62 10.03
N GLY A 82 -7.30 4.58 9.96
CA GLY A 82 -7.05 5.32 8.74
C GLY A 82 -6.00 4.63 7.86
N PRO A 83 -5.77 5.15 6.63
CA PRO A 83 -4.81 4.54 5.70
C PRO A 83 -3.39 4.45 6.25
N ARG A 84 -2.92 5.47 6.97
CA ARG A 84 -1.57 5.44 7.55
C ARG A 84 -1.42 4.36 8.60
N LEU A 85 -2.41 4.22 9.47
CA LEU A 85 -2.38 3.19 10.50
C LEU A 85 -2.45 1.82 9.87
N ALA A 86 -3.29 1.63 8.85
CA ALA A 86 -3.37 0.38 8.12
C ALA A 86 -2.03 0.01 7.50
N LEU A 87 -1.33 0.98 6.91
CA LEU A 87 -0.02 0.75 6.32
C LEU A 87 1.02 0.36 7.37
N THR A 88 0.99 1.02 8.51
CA THR A 88 1.89 0.72 9.64
C THR A 88 1.64 -0.69 10.18
N LEU A 89 0.39 -1.08 10.30
CA LEU A 89 0.04 -2.41 10.76
C LEU A 89 0.52 -3.48 9.77
N LEU A 90 0.34 -3.25 8.47
CA LEU A 90 0.86 -4.15 7.44
C LEU A 90 2.37 -4.27 7.49
N SER A 91 3.06 -3.21 7.87
CA SER A 91 4.52 -3.21 7.97
C SER A 91 5.03 -4.03 9.14
N GLY A 92 4.23 -4.22 10.18
CA GLY A 92 4.65 -4.90 11.41
C GLY A 92 4.13 -6.31 11.59
N MET A 93 3.27 -6.82 10.69
CA MET A 93 2.62 -8.12 10.86
C MET A 93 2.59 -8.87 9.52
N ASP A 94 2.58 -10.21 9.58
CA ASP A 94 2.35 -10.99 8.37
C ASP A 94 0.85 -11.09 8.05
N ALA A 95 0.52 -11.61 6.86
CA ALA A 95 -0.87 -11.67 6.39
C ALA A 95 -1.75 -12.57 7.26
N ALA A 96 -1.20 -13.64 7.81
CA ALA A 96 -1.94 -14.56 8.67
C ALA A 96 -2.29 -13.91 10.01
N ASP A 97 -1.35 -13.19 10.60
CA ASP A 97 -1.59 -12.46 11.84
C ASP A 97 -2.63 -11.37 11.65
N PHE A 98 -2.59 -10.69 10.50
CA PHE A 98 -3.57 -9.67 10.14
C PHE A 98 -4.97 -10.24 10.04
N ALA A 99 -5.13 -11.34 9.32
CA ALA A 99 -6.42 -11.99 9.16
C ALA A 99 -7.02 -12.36 10.51
N ARG A 100 -6.18 -12.85 11.44
CA ARG A 100 -6.60 -13.19 12.79
C ARG A 100 -7.05 -11.97 13.56
N CYS A 101 -6.30 -10.87 13.49
CA CYS A 101 -6.67 -9.61 14.15
C CYS A 101 -7.99 -9.07 13.62
N LEU A 102 -8.21 -9.11 12.32
CA LEU A 102 -9.46 -8.67 11.71
C LEU A 102 -10.66 -9.49 12.18
N GLN A 103 -10.50 -10.81 12.28
CA GLN A 103 -11.55 -11.68 12.77
C GLN A 103 -11.93 -11.36 14.22
N LEU A 104 -10.94 -11.12 15.06
CA LEU A 104 -11.16 -10.75 16.45
C LEU A 104 -11.86 -9.39 16.56
N SER A 105 -11.48 -8.43 15.75
CA SER A 105 -12.11 -7.11 15.72
C SER A 105 -13.58 -7.20 15.29
N LEU A 106 -13.88 -8.04 14.31
CA LEU A 106 -15.25 -8.22 13.84
C LEU A 106 -16.14 -8.89 14.88
N ILE A 107 -15.57 -9.77 15.70
CA ILE A 107 -16.32 -10.45 16.77
C ILE A 107 -16.66 -9.49 17.90
N HIS A 108 -15.84 -8.49 18.14
CA HIS A 108 -16.03 -7.55 19.25
C HIS A 108 -16.86 -6.31 18.87
N ILE A 109 -17.27 -6.19 17.64
CA ILE A 109 -18.18 -5.14 17.20
C ILE A 109 -19.61 -5.64 17.30
#